data_519359b91af004c15581c2fa899a9538
#
_entry.id   519359b91af004c15581c2fa899a9538
#
_cell.length_a   1.000
_cell.length_b   1.000
_cell.length_c   1.000
_cell.angle_alpha   90.00
_cell.angle_beta   90.00
_cell.angle_gamma   90.00
#
_symmetry.space_group_name_H-M   'P 1'
#
loop_
_entity.id
_entity.type
_entity.pdbx_description
1 polymer ?
#
loop_
_entity_poly.entity_id
_entity_poly.type
_entity_poly.pdbx_seq_one_letter_code
_entity_poly.pdbx_strand_id
1 'polypeptide(L)'
;MIKNKNSESIANRCAGNILNSEEYSHPLYETLVEYCERTYKDHTNIPFHMPGHKRNVEYMNFVNPFMIDITEIDGFDNYHNPEGIIKESMELATKVYGTRESIYLVNGSTVGLIAAIYGVTDKKDKVIVARNCHKAVYNALFHQELEAEYIYPQIHKDTGAYCGIDPCKLEEMLKKNIDTKAVIITSPTYEGVVSDIRRISEIVHKYNAVLIVDEAHGAHLPYMDMFPESAIYEGADLVIQSLHKILPSLTQTAILHICSDRINSSKVHRYLGIYQS
;
A
#
# COMPACT_ATOMS: atom_id res chain seq x y z
N MET A 1 -26.90 54.71 18.29
CA MET A 1 -27.39 53.39 17.78
C MET A 1 -26.93 53.23 16.34
N ILE A 2 -25.75 52.59 16.17
CA ILE A 2 -25.26 52.26 14.85
C ILE A 2 -25.64 50.81 14.61
N LYS A 3 -26.59 50.56 13.72
CA LYS A 3 -26.96 49.19 13.29
C LYS A 3 -25.83 48.60 12.50
N ASN A 4 -25.20 47.57 13.03
CA ASN A 4 -24.25 46.68 12.36
C ASN A 4 -25.00 45.90 11.26
N LYS A 5 -24.98 46.41 10.03
CA LYS A 5 -25.30 45.65 8.83
C LYS A 5 -23.95 45.13 8.27
N ASN A 6 -23.55 43.96 8.60
CA ASN A 6 -22.60 43.12 7.83
C ASN A 6 -22.16 41.88 8.64
N SER A 7 -23.10 40.96 8.82
CA SER A 7 -22.74 39.60 9.21
C SER A 7 -23.53 38.57 8.37
N GLU A 8 -23.50 38.74 7.07
CA GLU A 8 -23.66 37.57 6.22
C GLU A 8 -22.35 36.78 6.37
N SER A 9 -22.46 35.58 6.90
CA SER A 9 -21.30 34.74 7.17
C SER A 9 -20.57 34.49 5.84
N ILE A 10 -19.23 34.42 5.89
CA ILE A 10 -18.38 34.09 4.73
C ILE A 10 -18.87 32.77 4.08
N ALA A 11 -19.38 31.83 4.88
CA ALA A 11 -19.98 30.57 4.42
C ALA A 11 -21.18 30.80 3.49
N ASN A 12 -22.10 31.76 3.81
CA ASN A 12 -23.24 32.06 2.96
C ASN A 12 -22.84 32.76 1.65
N ARG A 13 -21.78 33.58 1.66
CA ARG A 13 -21.23 34.21 0.46
C ARG A 13 -20.55 33.18 -0.47
N CYS A 14 -19.81 32.24 0.08
CA CYS A 14 -19.17 31.19 -0.70
C CYS A 14 -20.22 30.20 -1.25
N ALA A 15 -21.15 29.74 -0.42
CA ALA A 15 -22.18 28.81 -0.86
C ALA A 15 -23.18 29.45 -1.86
N GLY A 16 -23.62 30.70 -1.61
CA GLY A 16 -24.60 31.38 -2.49
C GLY A 16 -24.03 31.70 -3.88
N ASN A 17 -22.75 32.05 -3.99
CA ASN A 17 -22.12 32.38 -5.28
C ASN A 17 -21.64 31.16 -6.09
N ILE A 18 -21.40 30.02 -5.43
CA ILE A 18 -20.89 28.81 -6.11
C ILE A 18 -22.05 27.91 -6.56
N LEU A 19 -23.14 27.84 -5.76
CA LEU A 19 -24.25 26.91 -6.04
C LEU A 19 -25.33 27.46 -6.99
N ASN A 20 -25.37 28.77 -7.27
CA ASN A 20 -26.41 29.41 -8.10
C ASN A 20 -25.90 29.97 -9.43
N SER A 21 -24.69 29.68 -9.85
CA SER A 21 -24.20 30.12 -11.15
C SER A 21 -24.29 28.97 -12.16
N GLU A 22 -25.14 29.11 -13.16
CA GLU A 22 -25.12 28.30 -14.39
C GLU A 22 -23.76 28.38 -15.12
N GLU A 23 -22.84 29.17 -14.59
CA GLU A 23 -21.53 29.48 -15.17
C GLU A 23 -20.38 28.54 -14.72
N TYR A 24 -20.58 27.76 -13.64
CA TYR A 24 -19.55 26.86 -13.11
C TYR A 24 -20.04 25.40 -13.09
N SER A 25 -19.46 24.56 -13.94
CA SER A 25 -19.66 23.12 -13.86
C SER A 25 -18.71 22.51 -12.81
N HIS A 26 -19.16 21.45 -12.13
CA HIS A 26 -18.36 20.64 -11.20
C HIS A 26 -18.11 19.25 -11.81
N PRO A 27 -17.30 19.15 -12.87
CA PRO A 27 -17.26 17.94 -13.74
C PRO A 27 -16.89 16.66 -12.97
N LEU A 28 -16.01 16.75 -11.98
CA LEU A 28 -15.65 15.58 -11.17
C LEU A 28 -16.82 15.14 -10.28
N TYR A 29 -17.45 16.06 -9.57
CA TYR A 29 -18.57 15.76 -8.67
C TYR A 29 -19.77 15.22 -9.44
N GLU A 30 -20.18 15.91 -10.50
CA GLU A 30 -21.32 15.53 -11.35
C GLU A 30 -21.13 14.15 -11.96
N THR A 31 -19.93 13.87 -12.51
CA THR A 31 -19.59 12.55 -13.06
C THR A 31 -19.62 11.45 -12.01
N LEU A 32 -19.14 11.72 -10.79
CA LEU A 32 -19.15 10.74 -9.70
C LEU A 32 -20.58 10.47 -9.22
N VAL A 33 -21.44 11.50 -9.12
CA VAL A 33 -22.85 11.34 -8.75
C VAL A 33 -23.59 10.52 -9.80
N GLU A 34 -23.46 10.86 -11.07
CA GLU A 34 -24.06 10.12 -12.20
C GLU A 34 -23.58 8.65 -12.23
N TYR A 35 -22.30 8.42 -12.03
CA TYR A 35 -21.75 7.06 -11.93
C TYR A 35 -22.32 6.30 -10.72
N CYS A 36 -22.47 6.96 -9.58
CA CYS A 36 -23.11 6.40 -8.39
C CYS A 36 -24.55 5.97 -8.67
N GLU A 37 -25.35 6.87 -9.28
CA GLU A 37 -26.75 6.60 -9.61
C GLU A 37 -26.90 5.41 -10.55
N ARG A 38 -26.11 5.37 -11.63
CA ARG A 38 -26.10 4.23 -12.59
C ARG A 38 -25.71 2.90 -11.93
N THR A 39 -24.81 2.93 -10.96
CA THR A 39 -24.38 1.71 -10.27
C THR A 39 -25.43 1.21 -9.29
N TYR A 40 -26.06 2.11 -8.51
CA TYR A 40 -26.96 1.72 -7.43
C TYR A 40 -28.43 1.62 -7.85
N LYS A 41 -28.90 2.47 -8.76
CA LYS A 41 -30.31 2.49 -9.18
C LYS A 41 -30.58 1.54 -10.34
N ASP A 42 -29.70 1.53 -11.32
CA ASP A 42 -29.96 0.83 -12.56
C ASP A 42 -29.31 -0.57 -12.60
N HIS A 43 -28.37 -0.86 -11.68
CA HIS A 43 -27.59 -2.10 -11.64
C HIS A 43 -26.95 -2.48 -13.01
N THR A 44 -26.73 -1.48 -13.87
CA THR A 44 -26.22 -1.69 -15.22
C THR A 44 -24.69 -1.86 -15.24
N ASN A 45 -24.01 -1.37 -14.20
CA ASN A 45 -22.56 -1.42 -14.08
C ASN A 45 -22.14 -2.30 -12.90
N ILE A 46 -21.45 -3.41 -13.19
CA ILE A 46 -20.82 -4.24 -12.16
C ILE A 46 -19.40 -3.72 -11.91
N PRO A 47 -19.06 -3.26 -10.70
CA PRO A 47 -17.77 -2.64 -10.41
C PRO A 47 -16.66 -3.68 -10.23
N PHE A 48 -16.10 -4.21 -11.31
CA PHE A 48 -14.93 -5.09 -11.26
C PHE A 48 -13.61 -4.37 -10.91
N HIS A 49 -13.58 -3.04 -11.09
CA HIS A 49 -12.42 -2.23 -10.72
C HIS A 49 -12.22 -2.11 -9.21
N MET A 50 -11.02 -1.70 -8.76
CA MET A 50 -10.77 -1.31 -7.37
C MET A 50 -11.64 -0.09 -6.97
N PRO A 51 -11.99 0.05 -5.71
CA PRO A 51 -11.54 -0.68 -4.53
C PRO A 51 -12.23 -2.03 -4.30
N GLY A 52 -11.63 -2.84 -3.42
CA GLY A 52 -12.05 -4.21 -3.11
C GLY A 52 -13.45 -4.35 -2.52
N HIS A 53 -13.97 -3.31 -1.84
CA HIS A 53 -15.35 -3.31 -1.31
C HIS A 53 -16.43 -3.33 -2.42
N LYS A 54 -16.05 -3.13 -3.67
CA LYS A 54 -16.94 -3.20 -4.85
C LYS A 54 -18.23 -2.37 -4.71
N ARG A 55 -18.19 -1.32 -3.89
CA ARG A 55 -19.34 -0.44 -3.56
C ARG A 55 -20.51 -1.17 -2.89
N ASN A 56 -20.26 -2.33 -2.28
CA ASN A 56 -21.28 -3.07 -1.54
C ASN A 56 -21.51 -2.40 -0.19
N VAL A 57 -22.45 -1.46 -0.14
CA VAL A 57 -22.81 -0.71 1.08
C VAL A 57 -23.53 -1.58 2.11
N GLU A 58 -24.18 -2.67 1.70
CA GLU A 58 -24.88 -3.61 2.61
C GLU A 58 -23.88 -4.41 3.45
N TYR A 59 -22.71 -4.72 2.87
CA TYR A 59 -21.66 -5.46 3.56
C TYR A 59 -20.90 -4.59 4.57
N MET A 60 -20.88 -3.26 4.34
CA MET A 60 -20.10 -2.31 5.09
C MET A 60 -21.01 -1.49 6.01
N ASN A 61 -21.28 -1.98 7.20
CA ASN A 61 -22.05 -1.23 8.20
C ASN A 61 -21.18 -0.11 8.82
N PHE A 62 -20.73 0.84 7.98
CA PHE A 62 -19.92 1.96 8.42
C PHE A 62 -20.77 3.11 8.94
N VAL A 63 -20.30 3.69 10.02
CA VAL A 63 -20.69 5.05 10.42
C VAL A 63 -20.32 6.00 9.27
N ASN A 64 -21.14 7.04 9.05
CA ASN A 64 -20.81 8.07 8.05
C ASN A 64 -19.39 8.61 8.29
N PRO A 65 -18.48 8.53 7.31
CA PRO A 65 -17.09 8.93 7.47
C PRO A 65 -16.92 10.35 8.02
N PHE A 66 -17.77 11.29 7.62
CA PHE A 66 -17.71 12.67 8.12
C PHE A 66 -17.96 12.81 9.62
N MET A 67 -18.60 11.81 10.24
CA MET A 67 -18.88 11.84 11.69
C MET A 67 -17.69 11.33 12.52
N ILE A 68 -16.74 10.66 11.89
CA ILE A 68 -15.57 10.05 12.53
C ILE A 68 -14.25 10.57 11.94
N ASP A 69 -14.31 11.58 11.07
CA ASP A 69 -13.15 12.25 10.48
C ASP A 69 -12.60 13.27 11.47
N ILE A 70 -11.53 12.90 12.13
CA ILE A 70 -10.88 13.67 13.20
C ILE A 70 -9.37 13.69 13.02
N THR A 71 -8.72 14.63 13.71
CA THR A 71 -7.25 14.68 13.86
C THR A 71 -6.86 14.24 15.27
N GLU A 72 -5.69 14.65 15.77
CA GLU A 72 -5.19 14.38 17.13
C GLU A 72 -5.94 15.24 18.14
N ILE A 73 -7.05 14.74 18.66
CA ILE A 73 -7.83 15.38 19.73
C ILE A 73 -7.75 14.57 21.02
N ASP A 74 -8.11 15.19 22.17
CA ASP A 74 -8.10 14.55 23.47
C ASP A 74 -8.90 13.24 23.48
N GLY A 75 -8.27 12.16 23.95
CA GLY A 75 -8.83 10.81 23.97
C GLY A 75 -8.60 9.99 22.71
N PHE A 76 -7.96 10.58 21.69
CA PHE A 76 -7.50 9.91 20.48
C PHE A 76 -5.98 9.99 20.35
N ASP A 77 -5.41 9.07 19.59
CA ASP A 77 -3.97 8.86 19.48
C ASP A 77 -3.35 9.72 18.39
N ASN A 78 -2.00 9.79 18.36
CA ASN A 78 -1.23 10.40 17.28
C ASN A 78 -0.63 9.31 16.39
N TYR A 79 -0.95 9.34 15.11
CA TYR A 79 -0.50 8.32 14.18
C TYR A 79 1.03 8.23 14.05
N HIS A 80 1.75 9.35 14.16
CA HIS A 80 3.22 9.39 14.04
C HIS A 80 3.95 9.00 15.34
N ASN A 81 3.26 9.02 16.47
CA ASN A 81 3.75 8.54 17.75
C ASN A 81 2.64 7.82 18.51
N PRO A 82 2.20 6.65 18.03
CA PRO A 82 1.05 5.95 18.59
C PRO A 82 1.37 5.39 19.99
N GLU A 83 0.58 5.79 20.98
CA GLU A 83 0.71 5.34 22.38
C GLU A 83 -0.61 4.76 22.92
N GLY A 84 -1.74 4.99 22.24
CA GLY A 84 -3.10 4.62 22.64
C GLY A 84 -3.79 3.71 21.61
N ILE A 85 -5.00 4.10 21.18
CA ILE A 85 -5.91 3.28 20.38
C ILE A 85 -5.35 2.90 19.01
N ILE A 86 -4.54 3.76 18.38
CA ILE A 86 -3.90 3.44 17.11
C ILE A 86 -2.85 2.36 17.33
N LYS A 87 -2.04 2.49 18.38
CA LYS A 87 -1.06 1.47 18.78
C LYS A 87 -1.74 0.13 19.06
N GLU A 88 -2.78 0.11 19.89
CA GLU A 88 -3.56 -1.10 20.20
C GLU A 88 -4.10 -1.76 18.93
N SER A 89 -4.59 -0.97 17.99
CA SER A 89 -5.09 -1.47 16.70
C SER A 89 -3.97 -2.07 15.83
N MET A 90 -2.79 -1.44 15.79
CA MET A 90 -1.62 -1.99 15.08
C MET A 90 -1.08 -3.26 15.74
N GLU A 91 -1.08 -3.33 17.08
CA GLU A 91 -0.70 -4.53 17.84
C GLU A 91 -1.69 -5.69 17.57
N LEU A 92 -2.98 -5.39 17.45
CA LEU A 92 -3.98 -6.38 17.06
C LEU A 92 -3.72 -6.88 15.63
N ALA A 93 -3.44 -5.99 14.69
CA ALA A 93 -3.07 -6.38 13.33
C ALA A 93 -1.80 -7.25 13.33
N THR A 94 -0.78 -6.86 14.09
CA THR A 94 0.46 -7.63 14.27
C THR A 94 0.18 -9.05 14.74
N LYS A 95 -0.71 -9.19 15.73
CA LYS A 95 -1.13 -10.50 16.25
C LYS A 95 -1.91 -11.32 15.21
N VAL A 96 -2.83 -10.70 14.47
CA VAL A 96 -3.64 -11.38 13.45
C VAL A 96 -2.78 -11.89 12.31
N TYR A 97 -1.81 -11.09 11.85
CA TYR A 97 -0.90 -11.48 10.77
C TYR A 97 0.31 -12.32 11.26
N GLY A 98 0.53 -12.44 12.56
CA GLY A 98 1.67 -13.19 13.12
C GLY A 98 3.04 -12.59 12.76
N THR A 99 3.11 -11.28 12.57
CA THR A 99 4.33 -10.55 12.23
C THR A 99 5.03 -10.02 13.49
N ARG A 100 6.23 -9.44 13.35
CA ARG A 100 6.87 -8.71 14.44
C ARG A 100 6.20 -7.35 14.67
N GLU A 101 5.81 -6.70 13.56
CA GLU A 101 5.16 -5.41 13.59
C GLU A 101 4.33 -5.22 12.32
N SER A 102 3.15 -4.63 12.45
CA SER A 102 2.27 -4.27 11.36
C SER A 102 1.86 -2.82 11.50
N ILE A 103 2.17 -2.02 10.48
CA ILE A 103 2.03 -0.56 10.52
C ILE A 103 1.02 -0.14 9.46
N TYR A 104 -0.05 0.54 9.84
CA TYR A 104 -1.00 1.09 8.88
C TYR A 104 -0.35 2.17 8.01
N LEU A 105 -0.81 2.27 6.76
CA LEU A 105 -0.32 3.26 5.81
C LEU A 105 -1.50 4.10 5.31
N VAL A 106 -1.39 5.41 5.41
CA VAL A 106 -2.44 6.36 5.00
C VAL A 106 -2.21 6.92 3.58
N ASN A 107 -1.01 6.75 3.04
CA ASN A 107 -0.65 7.18 1.68
C ASN A 107 -0.47 6.00 0.71
N GLY A 108 -1.19 4.88 0.97
CA GLY A 108 -1.16 3.67 0.16
C GLY A 108 0.15 2.88 0.29
N SER A 109 0.22 1.74 -0.39
CA SER A 109 1.45 0.91 -0.43
C SER A 109 2.65 1.61 -1.07
N THR A 110 2.44 2.68 -1.83
CA THR A 110 3.52 3.49 -2.41
C THR A 110 4.49 3.99 -1.35
N VAL A 111 3.97 4.60 -0.28
CA VAL A 111 4.82 5.10 0.82
C VAL A 111 5.47 3.95 1.60
N GLY A 112 4.75 2.85 1.78
CA GLY A 112 5.29 1.65 2.43
C GLY A 112 6.50 1.06 1.68
N LEU A 113 6.42 0.98 0.34
CA LEU A 113 7.54 0.53 -0.50
C LEU A 113 8.75 1.46 -0.39
N ILE A 114 8.54 2.77 -0.45
CA ILE A 114 9.62 3.76 -0.32
C ILE A 114 10.27 3.64 1.07
N ALA A 115 9.48 3.62 2.13
CA ALA A 115 9.97 3.51 3.50
C ALA A 115 10.68 2.17 3.76
N ALA A 116 10.16 1.06 3.22
CA ALA A 116 10.79 -0.26 3.31
C ALA A 116 12.17 -0.26 2.65
N ILE A 117 12.28 0.24 1.41
CA ILE A 117 13.54 0.29 0.67
C ILE A 117 14.56 1.17 1.43
N TYR A 118 14.17 2.37 1.84
CA TYR A 118 15.08 3.28 2.56
C TYR A 118 15.41 2.79 3.97
N GLY A 119 14.50 2.04 4.59
CA GLY A 119 14.73 1.41 5.89
C GLY A 119 15.85 0.39 5.90
N VAL A 120 16.16 -0.22 4.75
CA VAL A 120 17.17 -1.29 4.63
C VAL A 120 18.36 -0.94 3.76
N THR A 121 18.33 0.21 3.06
CA THR A 121 19.42 0.66 2.20
C THR A 121 19.99 2.01 2.65
N ASP A 122 21.21 2.27 2.26
CA ASP A 122 21.83 3.58 2.27
C ASP A 122 22.10 4.04 0.83
N LYS A 123 22.45 5.34 0.67
CA LYS A 123 22.71 5.92 -0.64
C LYS A 123 23.80 5.14 -1.39
N LYS A 124 23.54 4.79 -2.65
CA LYS A 124 24.41 4.02 -3.54
C LYS A 124 24.56 2.55 -3.19
N ASP A 125 23.76 2.02 -2.29
CA ASP A 125 23.73 0.58 -2.06
C ASP A 125 23.23 -0.17 -3.31
N LYS A 126 23.70 -1.39 -3.48
CA LYS A 126 23.26 -2.30 -4.55
C LYS A 126 21.99 -3.03 -4.18
N VAL A 127 21.07 -3.11 -5.12
CA VAL A 127 19.82 -3.84 -4.99
C VAL A 127 19.49 -4.63 -6.26
N ILE A 128 18.80 -5.76 -6.09
CA ILE A 128 18.22 -6.51 -7.21
C ILE A 128 16.71 -6.26 -7.21
N VAL A 129 16.14 -5.88 -8.36
CA VAL A 129 14.76 -5.44 -8.47
C VAL A 129 14.04 -6.19 -9.60
N ALA A 130 12.86 -6.73 -9.31
CA ALA A 130 12.00 -7.29 -10.35
C ALA A 130 11.58 -6.21 -11.36
N ARG A 131 11.77 -6.47 -12.65
CA ARG A 131 11.54 -5.45 -13.71
C ARG A 131 10.08 -5.04 -13.84
N ASN A 132 9.14 -5.87 -13.39
CA ASN A 132 7.70 -5.60 -13.37
C ASN A 132 7.22 -4.92 -12.07
N CYS A 133 8.14 -4.34 -11.27
CA CYS A 133 7.77 -3.66 -10.04
C CYS A 133 6.98 -2.36 -10.27
N HIS A 134 6.27 -1.92 -9.23
CA HIS A 134 5.52 -0.67 -9.24
C HIS A 134 6.47 0.54 -9.35
N LYS A 135 5.98 1.65 -9.93
CA LYS A 135 6.74 2.92 -10.09
C LYS A 135 7.32 3.46 -8.79
N ALA A 136 6.73 3.15 -7.64
CA ALA A 136 7.25 3.54 -6.33
C ALA A 136 8.67 3.02 -6.09
N VAL A 137 8.98 1.81 -6.54
CA VAL A 137 10.32 1.21 -6.44
C VAL A 137 11.30 2.01 -7.28
N TYR A 138 10.99 2.32 -8.53
CA TYR A 138 11.85 3.16 -9.39
C TYR A 138 12.10 4.54 -8.80
N ASN A 139 11.07 5.15 -8.21
CA ASN A 139 11.23 6.43 -7.52
C ASN A 139 12.19 6.31 -6.32
N ALA A 140 12.07 5.24 -5.55
CA ALA A 140 12.99 4.98 -4.44
C ALA A 140 14.44 4.79 -4.92
N LEU A 141 14.64 4.02 -5.99
CA LEU A 141 15.97 3.85 -6.61
C LEU A 141 16.59 5.18 -7.01
N PHE A 142 15.80 6.02 -7.67
CA PHE A 142 16.25 7.32 -8.16
C PHE A 142 16.63 8.28 -7.01
N HIS A 143 15.78 8.44 -6.02
CA HIS A 143 16.01 9.37 -4.92
C HIS A 143 17.15 8.93 -3.99
N GLN A 144 17.31 7.63 -3.76
CA GLN A 144 18.39 7.08 -2.94
C GLN A 144 19.68 6.85 -3.75
N GLU A 145 19.65 7.10 -5.06
CA GLU A 145 20.77 6.84 -5.98
C GLU A 145 21.25 5.38 -5.90
N LEU A 146 20.32 4.41 -5.77
CA LEU A 146 20.68 3.00 -5.62
C LEU A 146 21.20 2.42 -6.93
N GLU A 147 22.19 1.55 -6.83
CA GLU A 147 22.70 0.76 -7.96
C GLU A 147 21.81 -0.47 -8.16
N ALA A 148 20.93 -0.42 -9.17
CA ALA A 148 19.92 -1.44 -9.39
C ALA A 148 20.30 -2.41 -10.52
N GLU A 149 20.32 -3.70 -10.21
CA GLU A 149 20.32 -4.80 -11.16
C GLU A 149 18.87 -5.29 -11.34
N TYR A 150 18.46 -5.58 -12.58
CA TYR A 150 17.09 -5.99 -12.86
C TYR A 150 16.96 -7.47 -13.15
N ILE A 151 16.12 -8.16 -12.36
CA ILE A 151 15.68 -9.50 -12.68
C ILE A 151 14.36 -9.46 -13.44
N TYR A 152 14.29 -10.15 -14.57
CA TYR A 152 13.10 -10.19 -15.42
C TYR A 152 12.23 -11.38 -15.03
N PRO A 153 10.93 -11.17 -14.77
CA PRO A 153 10.01 -12.28 -14.57
C PRO A 153 9.91 -13.13 -15.83
N GLN A 154 9.54 -14.37 -15.67
CA GLN A 154 9.20 -15.23 -16.80
C GLN A 154 7.90 -14.70 -17.45
N ILE A 155 7.73 -14.98 -18.72
CA ILE A 155 6.52 -14.58 -19.48
C ILE A 155 5.85 -15.86 -19.96
N HIS A 156 4.55 -15.98 -19.69
CA HIS A 156 3.75 -17.10 -20.16
C HIS A 156 3.59 -17.01 -21.68
N LYS A 157 3.97 -18.07 -22.40
CA LYS A 157 4.10 -18.03 -23.87
C LYS A 157 2.81 -17.73 -24.61
N ASP A 158 1.68 -18.24 -24.09
CA ASP A 158 0.40 -18.14 -24.79
C ASP A 158 -0.39 -16.88 -24.41
N THR A 159 -0.22 -16.37 -23.20
CA THR A 159 -1.00 -15.24 -22.69
C THR A 159 -0.21 -13.93 -22.63
N GLY A 160 1.12 -13.98 -22.66
CA GLY A 160 1.97 -12.83 -22.44
C GLY A 160 2.00 -12.31 -20.98
N ALA A 161 1.34 -13.02 -20.06
CA ALA A 161 1.28 -12.63 -18.66
C ALA A 161 2.64 -12.77 -17.98
N TYR A 162 2.93 -11.87 -17.04
CA TYR A 162 4.08 -11.99 -16.18
C TYR A 162 3.91 -13.15 -15.20
N CYS A 163 4.91 -14.02 -15.16
CA CYS A 163 5.02 -15.13 -14.20
C CYS A 163 5.90 -14.73 -13.02
N GLY A 164 6.16 -15.70 -12.13
CA GLY A 164 7.05 -15.49 -10.99
C GLY A 164 8.51 -15.25 -11.39
N ILE A 165 9.31 -14.88 -10.41
CA ILE A 165 10.75 -14.74 -10.53
C ILE A 165 11.39 -16.14 -10.46
N ASP A 166 12.38 -16.40 -11.33
CA ASP A 166 13.15 -17.63 -11.31
C ASP A 166 14.19 -17.61 -10.18
N PRO A 167 14.06 -18.48 -9.15
CA PRO A 167 14.99 -18.50 -8.03
C PRO A 167 16.43 -18.83 -8.45
N CYS A 168 16.64 -19.66 -9.48
CA CYS A 168 17.97 -20.03 -9.95
C CYS A 168 18.68 -18.83 -10.58
N LYS A 169 17.96 -18.04 -11.40
CA LYS A 169 18.50 -16.79 -11.95
C LYS A 169 18.83 -15.78 -10.85
N LEU A 170 17.95 -15.66 -9.85
CA LEU A 170 18.21 -14.79 -8.71
C LEU A 170 19.50 -15.19 -7.98
N GLU A 171 19.69 -16.47 -7.74
CA GLU A 171 20.93 -16.96 -7.09
C GLU A 171 22.18 -16.65 -7.93
N GLU A 172 22.12 -16.82 -9.24
CA GLU A 172 23.22 -16.45 -10.14
C GLU A 172 23.56 -14.95 -10.09
N MET A 173 22.54 -14.09 -9.98
CA MET A 173 22.73 -12.64 -9.85
C MET A 173 23.35 -12.28 -8.50
N LEU A 174 22.86 -12.86 -7.40
CA LEU A 174 23.42 -12.65 -6.06
C LEU A 174 24.87 -13.14 -5.94
N LYS A 175 25.23 -14.25 -6.60
CA LYS A 175 26.63 -14.73 -6.69
C LYS A 175 27.55 -13.71 -7.32
N LYS A 176 27.08 -12.96 -8.31
CA LYS A 176 27.87 -11.92 -9.00
C LYS A 176 27.88 -10.60 -8.24
N ASN A 177 26.87 -10.35 -7.44
CA ASN A 177 26.63 -9.10 -6.69
C ASN A 177 26.53 -9.40 -5.18
N ILE A 178 27.61 -9.88 -4.59
CA ILE A 178 27.64 -10.33 -3.18
C ILE A 178 27.42 -9.22 -2.16
N ASP A 179 27.51 -7.95 -2.57
CA ASP A 179 27.28 -6.75 -1.80
C ASP A 179 25.82 -6.23 -1.91
N THR A 180 24.91 -6.98 -2.56
CA THR A 180 23.49 -6.66 -2.65
C THR A 180 22.88 -6.53 -1.25
N LYS A 181 22.26 -5.41 -0.96
CA LYS A 181 21.60 -5.13 0.33
C LYS A 181 20.16 -5.63 0.38
N ALA A 182 19.43 -5.49 -0.72
CA ALA A 182 18.04 -5.90 -0.78
C ALA A 182 17.67 -6.48 -2.15
N VAL A 183 16.71 -7.40 -2.12
CA VAL A 183 15.98 -7.91 -3.29
C VAL A 183 14.55 -7.45 -3.18
N ILE A 184 14.03 -6.78 -4.20
CA ILE A 184 12.67 -6.23 -4.22
C ILE A 184 11.89 -6.92 -5.34
N ILE A 185 10.81 -7.62 -5.00
CA ILE A 185 9.97 -8.33 -5.96
C ILE A 185 8.48 -7.99 -5.76
N THR A 186 7.68 -8.19 -6.81
CA THR A 186 6.22 -8.06 -6.76
C THR A 186 5.59 -9.44 -6.85
N SER A 187 4.88 -9.85 -5.80
CA SER A 187 4.18 -11.14 -5.71
C SER A 187 2.97 -11.02 -4.78
N PRO A 188 1.74 -11.24 -5.29
CA PRO A 188 1.39 -11.60 -6.66
C PRO A 188 1.73 -10.52 -7.69
N THR A 189 1.93 -10.94 -8.95
CA THR A 189 1.98 -10.00 -10.09
C THR A 189 0.61 -9.34 -10.29
N TYR A 190 0.52 -8.35 -11.19
CA TYR A 190 -0.76 -7.74 -11.55
C TYR A 190 -1.77 -8.76 -12.09
N GLU A 191 -1.28 -9.80 -12.77
CA GLU A 191 -2.07 -10.90 -13.32
C GLU A 191 -2.46 -11.96 -12.28
N GLY A 192 -1.95 -11.85 -11.05
CA GLY A 192 -2.26 -12.75 -9.94
C GLY A 192 -1.32 -13.94 -9.78
N VAL A 193 -0.15 -13.92 -10.44
CA VAL A 193 0.82 -15.01 -10.33
C VAL A 193 1.73 -14.80 -9.12
N VAL A 194 1.81 -15.83 -8.26
CA VAL A 194 2.66 -15.83 -7.06
C VAL A 194 4.04 -16.46 -7.39
N SER A 195 5.10 -15.87 -6.89
CA SER A 195 6.46 -16.42 -6.94
C SER A 195 6.69 -17.43 -5.82
N ASP A 196 7.66 -18.33 -5.98
CA ASP A 196 8.13 -19.23 -4.91
C ASP A 196 8.94 -18.43 -3.87
N ILE A 197 8.21 -17.73 -2.99
CA ILE A 197 8.78 -16.81 -2.00
C ILE A 197 9.67 -17.54 -1.01
N ARG A 198 9.29 -18.72 -0.59
CA ARG A 198 10.09 -19.54 0.36
C ARG A 198 11.48 -19.80 -0.18
N ARG A 199 11.57 -20.31 -1.40
CA ARG A 199 12.85 -20.58 -2.03
C ARG A 199 13.64 -19.30 -2.32
N ILE A 200 12.96 -18.23 -2.71
CA ILE A 200 13.57 -16.90 -2.93
C ILE A 200 14.15 -16.38 -1.62
N SER A 201 13.41 -16.43 -0.51
CA SER A 201 13.87 -15.96 0.81
C SER A 201 15.10 -16.72 1.30
N GLU A 202 15.11 -18.06 1.19
CA GLU A 202 16.25 -18.89 1.54
C GLU A 202 17.51 -18.48 0.76
N ILE A 203 17.37 -18.22 -0.54
CA ILE A 203 18.46 -17.77 -1.39
C ILE A 203 18.91 -16.37 -0.97
N VAL A 204 18.02 -15.42 -0.82
CA VAL A 204 18.34 -14.03 -0.44
C VAL A 204 19.07 -13.98 0.90
N HIS A 205 18.60 -14.73 1.87
CA HIS A 205 19.20 -14.79 3.22
C HIS A 205 20.58 -15.46 3.21
N LYS A 206 20.82 -16.43 2.35
CA LYS A 206 22.15 -17.05 2.17
C LYS A 206 23.22 -16.04 1.77
N TYR A 207 22.84 -14.98 1.04
CA TYR A 207 23.73 -13.88 0.65
C TYR A 207 23.63 -12.66 1.59
N ASN A 208 23.01 -12.82 2.76
CA ASN A 208 22.86 -11.79 3.77
C ASN A 208 22.14 -10.52 3.28
N ALA A 209 21.32 -10.63 2.23
CA ALA A 209 20.45 -9.58 1.74
C ALA A 209 19.07 -9.61 2.42
N VAL A 210 18.30 -8.55 2.27
CA VAL A 210 16.92 -8.40 2.76
C VAL A 210 15.94 -8.67 1.62
N LEU A 211 14.87 -9.42 1.87
CA LEU A 211 13.78 -9.63 0.92
C LEU A 211 12.59 -8.71 1.21
N ILE A 212 12.31 -7.81 0.27
CA ILE A 212 11.13 -6.94 0.28
C ILE A 212 10.13 -7.46 -0.75
N VAL A 213 8.91 -7.76 -0.33
CA VAL A 213 7.84 -8.21 -1.22
C VAL A 213 6.74 -7.16 -1.31
N ASP A 214 6.55 -6.64 -2.52
CA ASP A 214 5.35 -5.87 -2.88
C ASP A 214 4.20 -6.86 -3.08
N GLU A 215 3.45 -7.10 -2.02
CA GLU A 215 2.26 -7.96 -1.98
C GLU A 215 0.97 -7.13 -2.08
N ALA A 216 1.01 -5.99 -2.79
CA ALA A 216 -0.13 -5.08 -2.90
C ALA A 216 -1.40 -5.75 -3.47
N HIS A 217 -1.28 -6.82 -4.23
CA HIS A 217 -2.39 -7.61 -4.77
C HIS A 217 -2.67 -8.88 -3.97
N GLY A 218 -1.98 -9.12 -2.86
CA GLY A 218 -2.06 -10.35 -2.06
C GLY A 218 -2.65 -10.20 -0.66
N ALA A 219 -3.25 -9.05 -0.31
CA ALA A 219 -3.77 -8.80 1.04
C ALA A 219 -4.83 -9.83 1.51
N HIS A 220 -5.42 -10.60 0.63
CA HIS A 220 -6.41 -11.65 0.92
C HIS A 220 -5.78 -13.03 1.15
N LEU A 221 -4.53 -13.24 0.75
CA LEU A 221 -3.88 -14.56 0.81
C LEU A 221 -3.91 -15.18 2.21
N PRO A 222 -3.70 -14.44 3.32
CA PRO A 222 -3.69 -15.01 4.66
C PRO A 222 -5.02 -15.58 5.15
N TYR A 223 -6.14 -15.35 4.45
CA TYR A 223 -7.47 -15.58 5.01
C TYR A 223 -8.20 -16.83 4.51
N MET A 224 -7.64 -17.54 3.53
CA MET A 224 -8.30 -18.74 2.99
C MET A 224 -7.26 -19.78 2.52
N ASP A 225 -7.38 -21.00 2.97
CA ASP A 225 -6.49 -22.14 2.67
C ASP A 225 -6.41 -22.50 1.16
N MET A 226 -7.39 -22.04 0.37
CA MET A 226 -7.40 -22.26 -1.08
C MET A 226 -6.43 -21.35 -1.86
N PHE A 227 -5.92 -20.32 -1.22
CA PHE A 227 -4.94 -19.41 -1.82
C PHE A 227 -3.50 -19.87 -1.55
N PRO A 228 -2.54 -19.48 -2.38
CA PRO A 228 -1.13 -19.60 -2.05
C PRO A 228 -0.81 -18.89 -0.73
N GLU A 229 0.23 -19.35 -0.04
CA GLU A 229 0.72 -18.69 1.18
C GLU A 229 1.16 -17.26 0.91
N SER A 230 0.89 -16.37 1.86
CA SER A 230 1.39 -15.00 1.84
C SER A 230 2.91 -14.97 2.04
N ALA A 231 3.57 -13.98 1.44
CA ALA A 231 4.99 -13.72 1.63
C ALA A 231 5.37 -13.52 3.11
N ILE A 232 4.42 -13.12 3.96
CA ILE A 232 4.57 -13.01 5.42
C ILE A 232 5.06 -14.33 6.02
N TYR A 233 4.51 -15.46 5.57
CA TYR A 233 4.79 -16.80 6.12
C TYR A 233 5.88 -17.55 5.35
N GLU A 234 6.28 -17.03 4.21
CA GLU A 234 7.25 -17.63 3.31
C GLU A 234 8.67 -17.06 3.47
N GLY A 235 8.91 -16.28 4.54
CA GLY A 235 10.23 -15.80 4.92
C GLY A 235 10.64 -14.45 4.32
N ALA A 236 9.73 -13.67 3.77
CA ALA A 236 10.02 -12.27 3.43
C ALA A 236 10.34 -11.47 4.70
N ASP A 237 11.26 -10.50 4.59
CA ASP A 237 11.62 -9.63 5.72
C ASP A 237 10.68 -8.45 5.88
N LEU A 238 10.25 -7.86 4.74
CA LEU A 238 9.28 -6.78 4.67
C LEU A 238 8.22 -7.10 3.62
N VAL A 239 6.96 -6.94 3.99
CA VAL A 239 5.82 -7.18 3.09
C VAL A 239 4.90 -5.96 3.10
N ILE A 240 4.51 -5.49 1.93
CA ILE A 240 3.63 -4.34 1.78
C ILE A 240 2.36 -4.77 1.07
N GLN A 241 1.20 -4.59 1.72
CA GLN A 241 -0.11 -4.95 1.20
C GLN A 241 -0.99 -3.72 1.01
N SER A 242 -1.68 -3.63 -0.14
CA SER A 242 -2.76 -2.67 -0.35
C SER A 242 -4.08 -3.29 0.09
N LEU A 243 -4.60 -2.88 1.24
CA LEU A 243 -5.86 -3.42 1.76
C LEU A 243 -7.02 -3.10 0.81
N HIS A 244 -7.06 -1.87 0.30
CA HIS A 244 -8.14 -1.38 -0.56
C HIS A 244 -8.25 -2.08 -1.92
N LYS A 245 -7.22 -2.75 -2.42
CA LYS A 245 -7.29 -3.39 -3.74
C LYS A 245 -8.20 -4.61 -3.75
N ILE A 246 -8.13 -5.43 -2.71
CA ILE A 246 -8.81 -6.72 -2.64
C ILE A 246 -9.77 -6.80 -1.45
N LEU A 247 -9.37 -6.31 -0.28
CA LEU A 247 -10.20 -6.33 0.93
C LEU A 247 -11.25 -5.21 0.90
N PRO A 248 -12.34 -5.34 1.68
CA PRO A 248 -13.40 -4.32 1.76
C PRO A 248 -12.96 -3.11 2.58
N SER A 249 -12.06 -2.31 2.04
CA SER A 249 -11.42 -1.18 2.69
C SER A 249 -11.49 0.06 1.81
N LEU A 250 -11.44 1.26 2.42
CA LEU A 250 -11.45 2.52 1.68
C LEU A 250 -10.15 2.69 0.89
N THR A 251 -10.24 3.47 -0.20
CA THR A 251 -9.10 3.75 -1.08
C THR A 251 -7.93 4.35 -0.31
N GLN A 252 -6.71 4.01 -0.71
CA GLN A 252 -5.41 4.34 -0.12
C GLN A 252 -5.04 3.57 1.16
N THR A 253 -5.93 2.81 1.76
CA THR A 253 -5.56 1.99 2.91
C THR A 253 -4.58 0.89 2.51
N ALA A 254 -3.51 0.78 3.28
CA ALA A 254 -2.47 -0.23 3.09
C ALA A 254 -1.82 -0.55 4.44
N ILE A 255 -0.96 -1.58 4.46
CA ILE A 255 -0.23 -2.01 5.65
C ILE A 255 1.17 -2.45 5.26
N LEU A 256 2.14 -2.13 6.11
CA LEU A 256 3.51 -2.61 6.04
C LEU A 256 3.75 -3.58 7.18
N HIS A 257 4.28 -4.74 6.86
CA HIS A 257 4.66 -5.77 7.82
C HIS A 257 6.17 -5.90 7.92
N ILE A 258 6.69 -5.82 9.13
CA ILE A 258 8.06 -6.22 9.49
C ILE A 258 7.97 -7.65 9.98
N CYS A 259 8.56 -8.59 9.23
CA CYS A 259 8.40 -10.00 9.47
C CYS A 259 9.61 -10.65 10.15
N SER A 260 10.81 -10.03 10.07
CA SER A 260 12.05 -10.64 10.58
C SER A 260 12.86 -9.71 11.49
N ASP A 261 13.75 -10.33 12.29
CA ASP A 261 14.71 -9.63 13.17
C ASP A 261 15.87 -8.99 12.39
N ARG A 262 15.96 -9.24 11.08
CA ARG A 262 16.95 -8.64 10.20
C ARG A 262 16.73 -7.15 10.00
N ILE A 263 15.50 -6.66 10.26
CA ILE A 263 15.08 -5.30 9.99
C ILE A 263 15.27 -4.41 11.21
N ASN A 264 15.91 -3.26 10.98
CA ASN A 264 15.90 -2.16 11.94
C ASN A 264 14.60 -1.38 11.80
N SER A 265 13.60 -1.71 12.62
CA SER A 265 12.28 -1.07 12.58
C SER A 265 12.34 0.44 12.77
N SER A 266 13.24 0.94 13.63
CA SER A 266 13.39 2.38 13.86
C SER A 266 13.76 3.15 12.58
N LYS A 267 14.56 2.53 11.68
CA LYS A 267 14.90 3.15 10.39
C LYS A 267 13.70 3.19 9.46
N VAL A 268 12.86 2.14 9.45
CA VAL A 268 11.60 2.09 8.68
C VAL A 268 10.63 3.16 9.19
N HIS A 269 10.41 3.23 10.51
CA HIS A 269 9.55 4.24 11.14
C HIS A 269 10.00 5.67 10.82
N ARG A 270 11.31 5.93 10.86
CA ARG A 270 11.85 7.24 10.49
C ARG A 270 11.43 7.64 9.07
N TYR A 271 11.51 6.73 8.11
CA TYR A 271 11.14 7.06 6.72
C TYR A 271 9.62 7.13 6.53
N LEU A 272 8.83 6.36 7.29
CA LEU A 272 7.39 6.55 7.33
C LEU A 272 7.05 7.96 7.83
N GLY A 273 7.67 8.42 8.91
CA GLY A 273 7.46 9.78 9.43
C GLY A 273 7.90 10.90 8.48
N ILE A 274 8.80 10.62 7.51
CA ILE A 274 9.22 11.60 6.50
C ILE A 274 8.24 11.65 5.32
N TYR A 275 7.72 10.50 4.88
CA TYR A 275 6.99 10.36 3.62
C TYR A 275 5.48 10.19 3.79
N GLN A 276 5.00 9.98 4.99
CA GLN A 276 3.60 9.80 5.29
C GLN A 276 3.04 11.03 6.00
N SER A 277 1.82 11.42 5.60
CA SER A 277 1.11 12.55 6.22
C SER A 277 0.50 12.15 7.55
#